data_08e8264c0c433eae246749b3d8111ae5
#
_entry.id   08e8264c0c433eae246749b3d8111ae5
#
_cell.length_a   1.000
_cell.length_b   1.000
_cell.length_c   1.000
_cell.angle_alpha   90.00
_cell.angle_beta   90.00
_cell.angle_gamma   90.00
#
_symmetry.space_group_name_H-M   'P 1'
#
loop_
_entity.id
_entity.type
_entity.pdbx_description
1 polymer ?
#
loop_
_entity_poly.entity_id
_entity_poly.type
_entity_poly.pdbx_seq_one_letter_code
_entity_poly.pdbx_strand_id
1 'polypeptide(L)'
;MCIRDRLGTKVKDVLVTGATGGVGSVAIMVLSKMGYDVHAVTGKKDKIDYLKDLGAKNIIDRKEFEGESKLLEKGIWDGVVDTVGGPALTKIFAQTKPGGIVAACGNAGGNKINTTVMPFIIRGVKLWGIDSSGSSLKRREFVWGQAAKLVDFTKVHGFTKELSFSELLETYPKLIKGEFSGRAILNTNK
;
A
#
# COMPACT_ATOMS: atom_id res chain seq x y z
N MET A 1 2.19 6.86 -9.02
CA MET A 1 2.78 7.94 -9.82
C MET A 1 3.51 8.98 -9.00
N CYS A 2 3.04 9.39 -7.82
CA CYS A 2 3.86 10.29 -6.95
C CYS A 2 5.24 9.69 -6.59
N ILE A 3 5.33 8.38 -6.47
CA ILE A 3 6.59 7.68 -6.22
C ILE A 3 7.51 7.79 -7.46
N ARG A 4 7.01 7.46 -8.66
CA ARG A 4 7.80 7.48 -9.89
C ARG A 4 8.41 8.85 -10.22
N ASP A 5 7.64 9.91 -10.09
CA ASP A 5 8.07 11.25 -10.51
C ASP A 5 9.19 11.83 -9.63
N ARG A 6 9.48 11.18 -8.51
CA ARG A 6 10.42 11.68 -7.49
C ARG A 6 11.52 10.70 -7.08
N LEU A 7 11.34 9.42 -7.40
CA LEU A 7 12.36 8.41 -7.26
C LEU A 7 13.12 8.34 -8.59
N GLY A 8 14.34 8.83 -8.61
CA GLY A 8 15.21 8.73 -9.80
C GLY A 8 15.45 7.28 -10.23
N THR A 9 16.10 7.07 -11.35
CA THR A 9 16.35 5.76 -12.02
C THR A 9 17.06 4.69 -11.17
N LYS A 10 17.52 5.01 -9.97
CA LYS A 10 18.20 4.08 -9.04
C LYS A 10 17.29 3.44 -7.99
N VAL A 11 16.00 3.80 -7.97
CA VAL A 11 15.04 3.25 -6.99
C VAL A 11 14.61 1.87 -7.40
N LYS A 12 14.67 0.95 -6.46
CA LYS A 12 14.37 -0.46 -6.71
C LYS A 12 13.39 -1.04 -5.71
N ASP A 13 13.65 -0.90 -4.41
CA ASP A 13 12.92 -1.57 -3.35
C ASP A 13 11.73 -0.73 -2.87
N VAL A 14 10.51 -1.16 -3.18
CA VAL A 14 9.28 -0.47 -2.77
C VAL A 14 8.43 -1.36 -1.87
N LEU A 15 8.15 -0.86 -0.67
CA LEU A 15 7.28 -1.50 0.30
C LEU A 15 5.81 -1.14 0.07
N VAL A 16 4.91 -2.12 0.18
CA VAL A 16 3.47 -1.91 0.14
C VAL A 16 2.84 -2.50 1.40
N THR A 17 2.27 -1.68 2.26
CA THR A 17 1.52 -2.13 3.45
C THR A 17 0.06 -2.38 3.11
N GLY A 18 -0.63 -3.22 3.91
CA GLY A 18 -2.00 -3.62 3.62
C GLY A 18 -2.15 -4.28 2.24
N ALA A 19 -1.16 -5.07 1.86
CA ALA A 19 -0.95 -5.62 0.52
C ALA A 19 -2.15 -6.40 -0.04
N THR A 20 -2.92 -7.07 0.82
CA THR A 20 -4.11 -7.85 0.42
C THR A 20 -5.39 -7.03 0.31
N GLY A 21 -5.34 -5.74 0.63
CA GLY A 21 -6.48 -4.82 0.48
C GLY A 21 -6.63 -4.31 -0.94
N GLY A 22 -7.77 -3.68 -1.23
CA GLY A 22 -8.07 -3.19 -2.58
C GLY A 22 -7.05 -2.17 -3.13
N VAL A 23 -6.48 -1.30 -2.29
CA VAL A 23 -5.45 -0.33 -2.70
C VAL A 23 -4.09 -1.01 -2.82
N GLY A 24 -3.70 -1.81 -1.80
CA GLY A 24 -2.40 -2.51 -1.80
C GLY A 24 -2.23 -3.44 -2.98
N SER A 25 -3.25 -4.22 -3.33
CA SER A 25 -3.23 -5.13 -4.47
C SER A 25 -3.01 -4.41 -5.80
N VAL A 26 -3.70 -3.30 -6.03
CA VAL A 26 -3.51 -2.48 -7.23
C VAL A 26 -2.12 -1.82 -7.24
N ALA A 27 -1.64 -1.34 -6.07
CA ALA A 27 -0.31 -0.77 -5.96
C ALA A 27 0.79 -1.78 -6.34
N ILE A 28 0.68 -3.03 -5.89
CA ILE A 28 1.62 -4.10 -6.26
C ILE A 28 1.66 -4.30 -7.77
N MET A 29 0.51 -4.46 -8.41
CA MET A 29 0.44 -4.65 -9.87
C MET A 29 1.10 -3.49 -10.63
N VAL A 30 0.74 -2.27 -10.27
CA VAL A 30 1.26 -1.06 -10.93
C VAL A 30 2.77 -0.94 -10.75
N LEU A 31 3.26 -1.09 -9.53
CA LEU A 31 4.70 -0.95 -9.22
C LEU A 31 5.54 -2.05 -9.85
N SER A 32 5.07 -3.29 -9.79
CA SER A 32 5.74 -4.43 -10.44
C SER A 32 5.83 -4.23 -11.96
N LYS A 33 4.73 -3.79 -12.60
CA LYS A 33 4.71 -3.50 -14.05
C LYS A 33 5.61 -2.33 -14.44
N MET A 34 5.89 -1.43 -13.49
CA MET A 34 6.86 -0.34 -13.64
C MET A 34 8.31 -0.79 -13.40
N GLY A 35 8.57 -2.05 -13.06
CA GLY A 35 9.91 -2.62 -12.88
C GLY A 35 10.50 -2.45 -11.48
N TYR A 36 9.68 -2.10 -10.47
CA TYR A 36 10.14 -2.06 -9.09
C TYR A 36 10.15 -3.45 -8.45
N ASP A 37 11.09 -3.68 -7.53
CA ASP A 37 11.09 -4.84 -6.63
C ASP A 37 10.08 -4.57 -5.51
N VAL A 38 8.89 -5.15 -5.62
CA VAL A 38 7.80 -4.88 -4.68
C VAL A 38 7.85 -5.84 -3.50
N HIS A 39 7.86 -5.29 -2.29
CA HIS A 39 7.82 -6.01 -1.02
C HIS A 39 6.44 -5.81 -0.39
N ALA A 40 5.66 -6.88 -0.31
CA ALA A 40 4.27 -6.84 0.13
C ALA A 40 4.14 -7.24 1.61
N VAL A 41 3.58 -6.36 2.43
CA VAL A 41 3.37 -6.61 3.88
C VAL A 41 1.97 -7.13 4.12
N THR A 42 1.88 -8.32 4.73
CA THR A 42 0.61 -8.93 5.10
C THR A 42 0.72 -9.82 6.34
N GLY A 43 -0.37 -9.97 7.10
CA GLY A 43 -0.51 -11.00 8.12
C GLY A 43 -1.25 -12.25 7.61
N LYS A 44 -1.66 -12.28 6.34
CA LYS A 44 -2.50 -13.34 5.76
C LYS A 44 -1.62 -14.33 5.00
N LYS A 45 -1.20 -15.40 5.67
CA LYS A 45 -0.33 -16.42 5.09
C LYS A 45 -0.97 -17.19 3.92
N ASP A 46 -2.29 -17.30 3.90
CA ASP A 46 -3.08 -17.92 2.83
C ASP A 46 -3.13 -17.08 1.54
N LYS A 47 -2.58 -15.86 1.55
CA LYS A 47 -2.57 -14.93 0.42
C LYS A 47 -1.19 -14.74 -0.22
N ILE A 48 -0.20 -15.54 0.14
CA ILE A 48 1.17 -15.40 -0.38
C ILE A 48 1.19 -15.59 -1.91
N ASP A 49 0.60 -16.66 -2.41
CA ASP A 49 0.60 -16.96 -3.85
C ASP A 49 -0.18 -15.90 -4.65
N TYR A 50 -1.30 -15.44 -4.10
CA TYR A 50 -2.05 -14.32 -4.66
C TYR A 50 -1.19 -13.05 -4.80
N LEU A 51 -0.43 -12.67 -3.77
CA LEU A 51 0.42 -11.48 -3.83
C LEU A 51 1.58 -11.65 -4.81
N LYS A 52 2.15 -12.84 -4.91
CA LYS A 52 3.17 -13.17 -5.91
C LYS A 52 2.61 -13.09 -7.34
N ASP A 53 1.41 -13.60 -7.57
CA ASP A 53 0.73 -13.49 -8.87
C ASP A 53 0.47 -12.02 -9.26
N LEU A 54 0.19 -11.14 -8.30
CA LEU A 54 0.10 -9.70 -8.54
C LEU A 54 1.44 -9.04 -8.88
N GLY A 55 2.56 -9.73 -8.68
CA GLY A 55 3.90 -9.27 -8.97
C GLY A 55 4.74 -8.86 -7.75
N ALA A 56 4.33 -9.23 -6.54
CA ALA A 56 5.17 -9.04 -5.36
C ALA A 56 6.40 -9.95 -5.43
N LYS A 57 7.60 -9.37 -5.31
CA LYS A 57 8.86 -10.10 -5.29
C LYS A 57 9.09 -10.80 -3.94
N ASN A 58 8.80 -10.10 -2.86
CA ASN A 58 8.94 -10.60 -1.50
C ASN A 58 7.67 -10.36 -0.70
N ILE A 59 7.39 -11.29 0.22
CA ILE A 59 6.28 -11.18 1.16
C ILE A 59 6.87 -11.06 2.56
N ILE A 60 6.43 -10.06 3.31
CA ILE A 60 6.91 -9.74 4.66
C ILE A 60 5.74 -9.88 5.63
N ASP A 61 5.97 -10.59 6.73
CA ASP A 61 4.96 -10.69 7.79
C ASP A 61 4.78 -9.31 8.45
N ARG A 62 3.53 -8.88 8.61
CA ARG A 62 3.23 -7.60 9.29
C ARG A 62 3.81 -7.50 10.69
N LYS A 63 4.03 -8.64 11.36
CA LYS A 63 4.65 -8.70 12.69
C LYS A 63 6.05 -8.11 12.73
N GLU A 64 6.76 -8.07 11.59
CA GLU A 64 8.07 -7.44 11.51
C GLU A 64 8.02 -5.92 11.73
N PHE A 65 6.84 -5.32 11.62
CA PHE A 65 6.59 -3.90 11.85
C PHE A 65 5.91 -3.62 13.19
N GLU A 66 5.70 -4.63 14.01
CA GLU A 66 5.19 -4.50 15.37
C GLU A 66 6.33 -4.20 16.36
N GLY A 67 5.98 -3.64 17.54
CA GLY A 67 6.92 -3.32 18.61
C GLY A 67 7.61 -1.96 18.45
N GLU A 68 8.60 -1.73 19.30
CA GLU A 68 9.35 -0.47 19.35
C GLU A 68 10.28 -0.33 18.14
N SER A 69 10.39 0.88 17.64
CA SER A 69 11.33 1.24 16.58
C SER A 69 12.46 2.09 17.15
N LYS A 70 13.66 1.86 16.66
CA LYS A 70 14.78 2.80 16.90
C LYS A 70 14.54 4.11 16.15
N LEU A 71 15.22 5.17 16.54
CA LEU A 71 15.17 6.47 15.87
C LEU A 71 15.52 6.36 14.38
N LEU A 72 16.53 5.52 14.07
CA LEU A 72 16.97 5.13 12.73
C LEU A 72 17.36 3.66 12.75
N GLU A 73 16.92 2.94 11.74
CA GLU A 73 17.29 1.55 11.47
C GLU A 73 18.06 1.46 10.14
N LYS A 74 18.44 0.26 9.72
CA LYS A 74 19.04 0.05 8.39
C LYS A 74 18.07 0.55 7.31
N GLY A 75 18.56 1.41 6.41
CA GLY A 75 17.78 1.88 5.27
C GLY A 75 17.55 0.76 4.27
N ILE A 76 16.31 0.36 4.07
CA ILE A 76 15.90 -0.77 3.21
C ILE A 76 15.04 -0.29 2.05
N TRP A 77 14.10 0.64 2.31
CA TRP A 77 13.07 1.02 1.36
C TRP A 77 13.43 2.31 0.62
N ASP A 78 13.41 2.27 -0.69
CA ASP A 78 13.52 3.46 -1.53
C ASP A 78 12.19 4.21 -1.60
N GLY A 79 11.08 3.47 -1.64
CA GLY A 79 9.72 3.99 -1.64
C GLY A 79 8.77 3.14 -0.83
N VAL A 80 7.69 3.76 -0.38
CA VAL A 80 6.65 3.07 0.39
C VAL A 80 5.28 3.54 -0.07
N VAL A 81 4.35 2.59 -0.27
CA VAL A 81 2.92 2.85 -0.34
C VAL A 81 2.30 2.36 0.94
N ASP A 82 1.88 3.29 1.78
CA ASP A 82 1.30 2.95 3.08
C ASP A 82 -0.22 3.13 3.07
N THR A 83 -0.92 2.04 3.37
CA THR A 83 -2.39 2.00 3.51
C THR A 83 -2.83 1.74 4.95
N VAL A 84 -1.88 1.54 5.86
CA VAL A 84 -2.14 1.09 7.23
C VAL A 84 -1.98 2.20 8.26
N GLY A 85 -0.95 3.03 8.13
CA GLY A 85 -0.65 4.05 9.13
C GLY A 85 -0.22 3.47 10.48
N GLY A 86 -0.46 4.23 11.55
CA GLY A 86 -0.26 3.79 12.92
C GLY A 86 1.18 3.44 13.27
N PRO A 87 1.39 2.56 14.27
CA PRO A 87 2.74 2.20 14.76
C PRO A 87 3.65 1.61 13.70
N ALA A 88 3.11 0.83 12.75
CA ALA A 88 3.89 0.24 11.66
C ALA A 88 4.60 1.31 10.83
N LEU A 89 3.93 2.44 10.57
CA LEU A 89 4.50 3.54 9.79
C LEU A 89 5.71 4.19 10.49
N THR A 90 5.75 4.19 11.82
CA THR A 90 6.91 4.66 12.60
C THR A 90 8.18 3.87 12.24
N LYS A 91 8.10 2.54 12.25
CA LYS A 91 9.22 1.67 11.92
C LYS A 91 9.62 1.79 10.44
N ILE A 92 8.64 1.94 9.57
CA ILE A 92 8.84 2.15 8.14
C ILE A 92 9.67 3.42 7.88
N PHE A 93 9.40 4.53 8.59
CA PHE A 93 10.23 5.73 8.49
C PHE A 93 11.68 5.48 8.89
N ALA A 94 11.90 4.77 10.01
CA ALA A 94 13.22 4.44 10.49
C ALA A 94 14.02 3.57 9.48
N GLN A 95 13.32 2.79 8.66
CA GLN A 95 13.88 1.89 7.64
C GLN A 95 13.92 2.49 6.23
N THR A 96 13.43 3.70 6.04
CA THR A 96 13.45 4.34 4.72
C THR A 96 14.86 4.86 4.42
N LYS A 97 15.35 4.61 3.20
CA LYS A 97 16.67 5.04 2.71
C LYS A 97 16.76 6.58 2.57
N PRO A 98 17.97 7.15 2.50
CA PRO A 98 18.13 8.57 2.21
C PRO A 98 17.42 9.01 0.93
N GLY A 99 16.66 10.10 1.01
CA GLY A 99 15.84 10.63 -0.08
C GLY A 99 14.56 9.86 -0.38
N GLY A 100 14.31 8.75 0.32
CA GLY A 100 13.14 7.90 0.10
C GLY A 100 11.81 8.60 0.38
N ILE A 101 10.73 8.05 -0.17
CA ILE A 101 9.39 8.64 -0.11
C ILE A 101 8.40 7.64 0.48
N VAL A 102 7.63 8.09 1.45
CA VAL A 102 6.49 7.36 2.01
C VAL A 102 5.21 8.04 1.54
N ALA A 103 4.45 7.37 0.67
CA ALA A 103 3.15 7.80 0.19
C ALA A 103 2.06 7.20 1.11
N ALA A 104 1.54 8.01 2.02
CA ALA A 104 0.49 7.61 2.96
C ALA A 104 -0.88 7.87 2.35
N CYS A 105 -1.69 6.81 2.19
CA CYS A 105 -3.02 6.88 1.59
C CYS A 105 -4.10 6.16 2.40
N GLY A 106 -3.77 5.63 3.59
CA GLY A 106 -4.73 4.96 4.47
C GLY A 106 -4.29 4.96 5.92
N ASN A 107 -5.21 4.54 6.79
CA ASN A 107 -5.03 4.55 8.24
C ASN A 107 -5.72 3.34 8.92
N ALA A 108 -5.76 2.19 8.24
CA ALA A 108 -6.45 1.00 8.74
C ALA A 108 -5.91 0.48 10.09
N GLY A 109 -4.64 0.75 10.40
CA GLY A 109 -4.00 0.41 11.67
C GLY A 109 -3.91 1.58 12.67
N GLY A 110 -4.43 2.75 12.30
CA GLY A 110 -4.47 3.94 13.15
C GLY A 110 -4.03 5.22 12.45
N ASN A 111 -4.40 6.35 13.02
CA ASN A 111 -4.15 7.68 12.44
C ASN A 111 -3.02 8.45 13.14
N LYS A 112 -2.40 7.87 14.17
CA LYS A 112 -1.29 8.48 14.90
C LYS A 112 0.02 7.91 14.47
N ILE A 113 1.02 8.77 14.27
CA ILE A 113 2.41 8.40 13.96
C ILE A 113 3.26 8.86 15.12
N ASN A 114 3.93 7.94 15.81
CA ASN A 114 4.87 8.25 16.88
C ASN A 114 6.31 8.15 16.36
N THR A 115 6.74 9.16 15.60
CA THR A 115 8.09 9.22 15.02
C THR A 115 8.83 10.45 15.51
N THR A 116 10.14 10.50 15.22
CA THR A 116 10.99 11.67 15.50
C THR A 116 11.31 12.41 14.19
N VAL A 117 11.95 13.56 14.31
CA VAL A 117 12.42 14.31 13.14
C VAL A 117 13.65 13.67 12.47
N MET A 118 14.28 12.68 13.09
CA MET A 118 15.55 12.11 12.64
C MET A 118 15.51 11.52 11.22
N PRO A 119 14.52 10.73 10.79
CA PRO A 119 14.43 10.26 9.41
C PRO A 119 14.34 11.41 8.40
N PHE A 120 13.70 12.51 8.79
CA PHE A 120 13.49 13.66 7.92
C PHE A 120 14.77 14.50 7.78
N ILE A 121 15.44 14.87 8.88
CA ILE A 121 16.62 15.74 8.83
C ILE A 121 17.90 15.01 8.41
N ILE A 122 18.10 13.75 8.83
CA ILE A 122 19.33 13.01 8.53
C ILE A 122 19.26 12.32 7.16
N ARG A 123 18.09 11.82 6.78
CA ARG A 123 17.92 11.08 5.51
C ARG A 123 17.09 11.80 4.47
N GLY A 124 16.53 12.96 4.77
CA GLY A 124 15.66 13.66 3.84
C GLY A 124 14.43 12.83 3.41
N VAL A 125 13.97 11.92 4.27
CA VAL A 125 12.77 11.11 4.01
C VAL A 125 11.58 12.04 3.84
N LYS A 126 10.72 11.74 2.88
CA LYS A 126 9.53 12.53 2.59
C LYS A 126 8.28 11.76 2.95
N LEU A 127 7.43 12.35 3.79
CA LEU A 127 6.05 11.89 3.98
C LEU A 127 5.15 12.63 3.01
N TRP A 128 4.46 11.88 2.16
CA TRP A 128 3.52 12.43 1.20
C TRP A 128 2.10 11.92 1.47
N GLY A 129 1.22 12.79 1.93
CA GLY A 129 -0.20 12.50 2.02
C GLY A 129 -0.83 12.40 0.62
N ILE A 130 -1.57 11.34 0.36
CA ILE A 130 -2.28 11.12 -0.90
C ILE A 130 -3.75 11.49 -0.69
N ASP A 131 -4.08 12.74 -0.98
CA ASP A 131 -5.47 13.18 -1.06
C ASP A 131 -6.06 12.80 -2.42
N SER A 132 -6.75 11.65 -2.44
CA SER A 132 -7.44 11.18 -3.64
C SER A 132 -8.77 11.90 -3.87
N SER A 133 -9.43 12.37 -2.81
CA SER A 133 -10.73 13.03 -2.88
C SER A 133 -10.62 14.47 -3.39
N GLY A 134 -9.62 15.22 -2.95
CA GLY A 134 -9.35 16.60 -3.38
C GLY A 134 -8.59 16.72 -4.70
N SER A 135 -8.27 15.63 -5.37
CA SER A 135 -7.56 15.66 -6.65
C SER A 135 -8.38 16.30 -7.76
N SER A 136 -7.77 17.26 -8.50
CA SER A 136 -8.40 17.91 -9.64
C SER A 136 -8.78 16.93 -10.76
N LEU A 137 -9.80 17.26 -11.56
CA LEU A 137 -10.23 16.41 -12.68
C LEU A 137 -9.07 16.11 -13.64
N LYS A 138 -8.30 17.11 -14.03
CA LYS A 138 -7.12 16.96 -14.91
C LYS A 138 -6.12 15.94 -14.35
N ARG A 139 -5.88 15.97 -13.02
CA ARG A 139 -4.98 14.99 -12.38
C ARG A 139 -5.59 13.58 -12.38
N ARG A 140 -6.90 13.47 -12.14
CA ARG A 140 -7.62 12.20 -12.18
C ARG A 140 -7.57 11.56 -13.56
N GLU A 141 -7.87 12.32 -14.61
CA GLU A 141 -7.79 11.87 -16.00
C GLU A 141 -6.39 11.34 -16.35
N PHE A 142 -5.35 12.11 -16.00
CA PHE A 142 -3.98 11.67 -16.19
C PHE A 142 -3.66 10.36 -15.44
N VAL A 143 -4.03 10.26 -14.16
CA VAL A 143 -3.77 9.07 -13.34
C VAL A 143 -4.54 7.85 -13.86
N TRP A 144 -5.81 8.01 -14.21
CA TRP A 144 -6.61 6.93 -14.79
C TRP A 144 -6.07 6.47 -16.15
N GLY A 145 -5.65 7.40 -17.01
CA GLY A 145 -5.02 7.08 -18.28
C GLY A 145 -3.71 6.29 -18.12
N GLN A 146 -2.95 6.52 -17.04
CA GLN A 146 -1.77 5.70 -16.73
C GLN A 146 -2.16 4.36 -16.11
N ALA A 147 -3.13 4.35 -15.19
CA ALA A 147 -3.61 3.12 -14.55
C ALA A 147 -4.17 2.14 -15.59
N ALA A 148 -4.92 2.62 -16.56
CA ALA A 148 -5.48 1.80 -17.65
C ALA A 148 -4.41 1.03 -18.46
N LYS A 149 -3.17 1.55 -18.51
CA LYS A 149 -2.04 0.89 -19.19
C LYS A 149 -1.30 -0.11 -18.31
N LEU A 150 -1.40 0.03 -17.00
CA LEU A 150 -0.58 -0.70 -16.03
C LEU A 150 -1.38 -1.73 -15.23
N VAL A 151 -2.69 -1.52 -15.05
CA VAL A 151 -3.55 -2.43 -14.28
C VAL A 151 -4.02 -3.58 -15.16
N ASP A 152 -3.85 -4.80 -14.68
CA ASP A 152 -4.48 -5.98 -15.25
C ASP A 152 -5.89 -6.14 -14.66
N PHE A 153 -6.90 -5.74 -15.41
CA PHE A 153 -8.29 -5.78 -14.96
C PHE A 153 -8.81 -7.21 -14.78
N THR A 154 -8.24 -8.21 -15.44
CA THR A 154 -8.63 -9.61 -15.23
C THR A 154 -8.26 -10.05 -13.81
N LYS A 155 -7.09 -9.65 -13.33
CA LYS A 155 -6.66 -9.88 -11.95
C LYS A 155 -7.50 -9.08 -10.94
N VAL A 156 -7.93 -7.86 -11.29
CA VAL A 156 -8.84 -7.07 -10.43
C VAL A 156 -10.17 -7.79 -10.23
N HIS A 157 -10.74 -8.38 -11.26
CA HIS A 157 -11.94 -9.20 -11.15
C HIS A 157 -11.71 -10.41 -10.23
N GLY A 158 -10.55 -11.07 -10.31
CA GLY A 158 -10.20 -12.23 -9.50
C GLY A 158 -10.19 -11.99 -7.99
N PHE A 159 -9.98 -10.75 -7.53
CA PHE A 159 -10.03 -10.40 -6.11
C PHE A 159 -11.22 -9.53 -5.72
N THR A 160 -12.18 -9.36 -6.61
CA THR A 160 -13.43 -8.63 -6.35
C THR A 160 -14.55 -9.60 -6.03
N LYS A 161 -15.18 -9.46 -4.87
CA LYS A 161 -16.36 -10.23 -4.47
C LYS A 161 -17.61 -9.37 -4.64
N GLU A 162 -18.57 -9.88 -5.42
CA GLU A 162 -19.90 -9.28 -5.51
C GLU A 162 -20.78 -9.78 -4.34
N LEU A 163 -21.43 -8.85 -3.67
CA LEU A 163 -22.26 -9.10 -2.48
C LEU A 163 -23.70 -8.67 -2.74
N SER A 164 -24.65 -9.43 -2.19
CA SER A 164 -26.02 -8.98 -1.96
C SER A 164 -26.12 -8.12 -0.69
N PHE A 165 -27.28 -7.52 -0.42
CA PHE A 165 -27.52 -6.75 0.80
C PHE A 165 -27.38 -7.60 2.08
N SER A 166 -27.85 -8.84 2.07
CA SER A 166 -27.72 -9.76 3.20
C SER A 166 -26.25 -10.11 3.47
N GLU A 167 -25.47 -10.44 2.44
CA GLU A 167 -24.04 -10.73 2.54
C GLU A 167 -23.23 -9.53 2.99
N LEU A 168 -23.66 -8.29 2.69
CA LEU A 168 -23.00 -7.07 3.16
C LEU A 168 -23.01 -7.00 4.68
N LEU A 169 -24.14 -7.29 5.33
CA LEU A 169 -24.26 -7.27 6.80
C LEU A 169 -23.30 -8.25 7.47
N GLU A 170 -23.08 -9.41 6.86
CA GLU A 170 -22.13 -10.41 7.36
C GLU A 170 -20.66 -10.06 7.05
N THR A 171 -20.43 -9.38 5.92
CA THR A 171 -19.08 -9.04 5.45
C THR A 171 -18.53 -7.78 6.12
N TYR A 172 -19.39 -6.82 6.46
CA TYR A 172 -18.98 -5.54 7.03
C TYR A 172 -18.15 -5.67 8.31
N PRO A 173 -18.50 -6.51 9.30
CA PRO A 173 -17.64 -6.72 10.47
C PRO A 173 -16.26 -7.27 10.12
N LYS A 174 -16.14 -8.12 9.11
CA LYS A 174 -14.87 -8.67 8.62
C LYS A 174 -13.99 -7.60 7.96
N LEU A 175 -14.63 -6.67 7.22
CA LEU A 175 -13.94 -5.50 6.66
C LEU A 175 -13.33 -4.62 7.76
N ILE A 176 -14.10 -4.30 8.79
CA ILE A 176 -13.64 -3.47 9.92
C ILE A 176 -12.48 -4.13 10.67
N LYS A 177 -12.54 -5.45 10.87
CA LYS A 177 -11.48 -6.22 11.53
C LYS A 177 -10.25 -6.47 10.64
N GLY A 178 -10.26 -6.05 9.36
CA GLY A 178 -9.18 -6.31 8.41
C GLY A 178 -9.06 -7.78 7.97
N GLU A 179 -10.09 -8.58 8.23
CA GLU A 179 -10.14 -10.00 7.86
C GLU A 179 -10.48 -10.20 6.38
N PHE A 180 -11.14 -9.23 5.76
CA PHE A 180 -11.49 -9.27 4.35
C PHE A 180 -10.26 -8.99 3.47
N SER A 181 -10.18 -9.64 2.31
CA SER A 181 -9.13 -9.42 1.31
C SER A 181 -9.74 -8.99 -0.02
N GLY A 182 -9.06 -8.12 -0.75
CA GLY A 182 -9.51 -7.62 -2.05
C GLY A 182 -10.55 -6.51 -1.94
N ARG A 183 -11.57 -6.58 -2.78
CA ARG A 183 -12.68 -5.61 -2.87
C ARG A 183 -14.02 -6.30 -2.74
N ALA A 184 -14.98 -5.59 -2.17
CA ALA A 184 -16.39 -5.95 -2.19
C ALA A 184 -17.17 -4.95 -3.04
N ILE A 185 -18.06 -5.44 -3.91
CA ILE A 185 -18.99 -4.65 -4.70
C ILE A 185 -20.39 -5.08 -4.28
N LEU A 186 -21.21 -4.12 -3.86
CA LEU A 186 -22.61 -4.40 -3.57
C LEU A 186 -23.41 -4.39 -4.89
N ASN A 187 -24.05 -5.52 -5.18
CA ASN A 187 -25.03 -5.58 -6.26
C ASN A 187 -26.41 -5.21 -5.69
N THR A 188 -26.89 -4.04 -6.10
CA THR A 188 -28.20 -3.52 -5.63
C THR A 188 -29.41 -4.23 -6.24
N ASN A 189 -29.19 -5.11 -7.22
CA ASN A 189 -30.22 -5.88 -7.89
C ASN A 189 -30.35 -7.33 -7.35
N LYS A 190 -29.59 -7.68 -6.32
CA LYS A 190 -29.63 -8.99 -5.65
C LYS A 190 -30.15 -8.87 -4.24
#